data_7d5c4dd400d642a506fb7c464431b7a0
#
_entry.id   7d5c4dd400d642a506fb7c464431b7a0
#
_cell.length_a   1.000
_cell.length_b   1.000
_cell.length_c   1.000
_cell.angle_alpha   90.00
_cell.angle_beta   90.00
_cell.angle_gamma   90.00
#
_symmetry.space_group_name_H-M   'P 1'
#
loop_
_entity.id
_entity.type
_entity.pdbx_description
1 polymer ?
#
loop_
_entity_poly.entity_id
_entity_poly.type
_entity_poly.pdbx_seq_one_letter_code
_entity_poly.pdbx_strand_id
1 'polypeptide(L)'
;MKIGFDNDKYLKMQSEHIRERISKFGNKLYLEFGGKLFDDYHASRVLPGFEPDSKLRMLMQLSDQAEIVIVISAADIDKNKVRGDLGITYDEDVLRLIEVFTERGLYVGSVCITQYAGQESADAFKKRLEKLGIKVYVLYLIPGYPNNTSLIVSDEGYGKNDYIETTRPLVVITAPGPGSGKMATCLSQLYHEYKRGVKAGYAKFETFPIWNIPLKHPVNLAYEAATADLNDVNMIDPFHLEAYGETTINYNRDVEVFPVLQAMFEKIMGECPYKSPTDMGVNMAGNCIVDDEACKEAARQEIIRRYYKSMESLVRGTGREEEVFKIELLLKQAHVTLEDRKVVPAALQREEETGAPAAAMELNDGRIITGKTSDLLGASSALILNALKELAGIDHSKHVISPEALRPIQTLKTQYLGSKNPRLHSDETLIALSISAADNEDAKLALQQIPKLKGCQVHTSVLLSQVDILEFRKLGVELTCEPKSEHAKKLQK
;
A
#
# COMPACT_ATOMS: atom_id res chain seq x y z
N MET A 1 1.42 21.09 3.25
CA MET A 1 0.69 20.23 4.20
C MET A 1 1.36 20.35 5.58
N LYS A 2 0.59 20.49 6.68
CA LYS A 2 1.17 20.46 8.03
C LYS A 2 1.72 19.07 8.32
N ILE A 3 2.88 19.02 9.00
CA ILE A 3 3.46 17.76 9.48
C ILE A 3 2.68 17.31 10.72
N GLY A 4 2.10 16.14 10.69
CA GLY A 4 1.33 15.53 11.78
C GLY A 4 2.05 14.37 12.47
N PHE A 5 3.16 13.90 11.90
CA PHE A 5 3.88 12.71 12.35
C PHE A 5 5.39 12.94 12.35
N ASP A 6 6.04 12.56 13.43
CA ASP A 6 7.50 12.62 13.59
C ASP A 6 8.12 11.28 13.14
N ASN A 7 8.58 11.25 11.90
CA ASN A 7 9.16 10.06 11.31
C ASN A 7 10.47 9.61 11.94
N ASP A 8 11.33 10.53 12.32
CA ASP A 8 12.63 10.20 12.92
C ASP A 8 12.45 9.60 14.33
N LYS A 9 11.53 10.17 15.11
CA LYS A 9 11.12 9.59 16.39
C LYS A 9 10.56 8.19 16.23
N TYR A 10 9.73 7.96 15.19
CA TYR A 10 9.17 6.65 14.89
C TYR A 10 10.25 5.62 14.57
N LEU A 11 11.20 5.95 13.68
CA LEU A 11 12.30 5.06 13.33
C LEU A 11 13.10 4.64 14.56
N LYS A 12 13.41 5.61 15.46
CA LYS A 12 14.16 5.38 16.69
C LYS A 12 13.38 4.48 17.65
N MET A 13 12.15 4.85 18.00
CA MET A 13 11.34 4.12 18.98
C MET A 13 11.05 2.70 18.52
N GLN A 14 10.69 2.52 17.25
CA GLN A 14 10.38 1.22 16.69
C GLN A 14 11.60 0.28 16.70
N SER A 15 12.78 0.79 16.30
CA SER A 15 14.02 0.00 16.31
C SER A 15 14.48 -0.36 17.74
N GLU A 16 14.33 0.56 18.71
CA GLU A 16 14.63 0.30 20.12
C GLU A 16 13.76 -0.82 20.69
N HIS A 17 12.44 -0.77 20.45
CA HIS A 17 11.52 -1.83 20.90
C HIS A 17 11.81 -3.19 20.26
N ILE A 18 12.25 -3.23 19.01
CA ILE A 18 12.69 -4.48 18.38
C ILE A 18 13.94 -5.03 19.08
N ARG A 19 14.93 -4.18 19.42
CA ARG A 19 16.13 -4.60 20.17
C ARG A 19 15.78 -5.14 21.56
N GLU A 20 14.83 -4.51 22.25
CA GLU A 20 14.32 -5.01 23.55
C GLU A 20 13.70 -6.40 23.41
N ARG A 21 12.89 -6.63 22.34
CA ARG A 21 12.31 -7.94 22.06
C ARG A 21 13.38 -9.00 21.77
N ILE A 22 14.40 -8.68 20.99
CA ILE A 22 15.55 -9.59 20.73
C ILE A 22 16.17 -10.01 22.05
N SER A 23 16.49 -9.06 22.92
CA SER A 23 17.12 -9.32 24.23
C SER A 23 16.22 -10.17 25.15
N LYS A 24 14.91 -9.93 25.16
CA LYS A 24 13.93 -10.68 25.98
C LYS A 24 13.89 -12.16 25.61
N PHE A 25 14.13 -12.52 24.34
CA PHE A 25 14.02 -13.88 23.84
C PHE A 25 15.37 -14.55 23.54
N GLY A 26 16.37 -14.32 24.37
CA GLY A 26 17.65 -15.03 24.29
C GLY A 26 18.47 -14.71 23.05
N ASN A 27 18.35 -13.49 22.53
CA ASN A 27 19.00 -13.01 21.31
C ASN A 27 18.57 -13.73 20.01
N LYS A 28 17.35 -14.26 19.94
CA LYS A 28 16.76 -14.76 18.69
C LYS A 28 15.30 -14.32 18.57
N LEU A 29 14.98 -13.57 17.54
CA LEU A 29 13.63 -13.06 17.30
C LEU A 29 13.21 -13.29 15.84
N TYR A 30 12.08 -13.95 15.66
CA TYR A 30 11.37 -14.04 14.38
C TYR A 30 10.36 -12.90 14.30
N LEU A 31 10.62 -11.92 13.43
CA LEU A 31 9.79 -10.73 13.24
C LEU A 31 8.94 -10.88 11.99
N GLU A 32 7.65 -11.15 12.19
CA GLU A 32 6.69 -11.10 11.09
C GLU A 32 6.52 -9.65 10.65
N PHE A 33 6.83 -9.35 9.40
CA PHE A 33 6.72 -8.01 8.89
C PHE A 33 5.40 -7.81 8.16
N GLY A 34 4.48 -7.08 8.79
CA GLY A 34 3.18 -6.73 8.24
C GLY A 34 3.26 -5.57 7.24
N GLY A 35 2.44 -5.64 6.19
CA GLY A 35 2.34 -4.59 5.17
C GLY A 35 3.56 -4.47 4.26
N LYS A 36 3.64 -3.34 3.55
CA LYS A 36 4.73 -3.06 2.60
C LYS A 36 5.94 -2.49 3.32
N LEU A 37 7.13 -3.04 3.03
CA LEU A 37 8.40 -2.57 3.59
C LEU A 37 8.84 -1.21 3.01
N PHE A 38 8.55 -1.00 1.74
CA PHE A 38 8.70 0.26 1.04
C PHE A 38 7.46 0.47 0.16
N ASP A 39 7.20 1.68 -0.29
CA ASP A 39 5.96 2.07 -0.96
C ASP A 39 4.73 2.03 -0.03
N ASP A 40 4.89 2.32 1.27
CA ASP A 40 3.76 2.41 2.21
C ASP A 40 3.04 3.76 2.06
N TYR A 41 2.42 3.93 0.89
CA TYR A 41 1.69 5.15 0.57
C TYR A 41 0.43 5.34 1.41
N HIS A 42 -0.14 4.28 2.00
CA HIS A 42 -1.28 4.46 2.91
C HIS A 42 -0.85 5.20 4.17
N ALA A 43 0.22 4.73 4.81
CA ALA A 43 0.76 5.38 6.02
C ALA A 43 1.13 6.84 5.75
N SER A 44 1.83 7.13 4.65
CA SER A 44 2.21 8.50 4.30
C SER A 44 1.03 9.43 4.01
N ARG A 45 -0.12 8.88 3.59
CA ARG A 45 -1.33 9.65 3.34
C ARG A 45 -2.13 9.97 4.61
N VAL A 46 -2.13 9.08 5.60
CA VAL A 46 -2.91 9.28 6.83
C VAL A 46 -2.09 9.84 7.98
N LEU A 47 -0.77 9.78 7.87
CA LEU A 47 0.20 10.32 8.85
C LEU A 47 1.14 11.30 8.12
N PRO A 48 0.74 12.57 7.92
CA PRO A 48 1.57 13.56 7.22
C PRO A 48 2.93 13.74 7.91
N GLY A 49 4.00 13.40 7.20
CA GLY A 49 5.36 13.32 7.73
C GLY A 49 5.93 11.89 7.75
N PHE A 50 5.09 10.86 7.69
CA PHE A 50 5.54 9.48 7.50
C PHE A 50 6.08 9.30 6.08
N GLU A 51 7.31 8.81 5.95
CA GLU A 51 7.92 8.55 4.65
C GLU A 51 7.59 7.14 4.17
N PRO A 52 7.26 6.93 2.87
CA PRO A 52 6.85 5.62 2.35
C PRO A 52 7.86 4.49 2.54
N ASP A 53 9.15 4.82 2.68
CA ASP A 53 10.27 3.89 2.90
C ASP A 53 10.70 3.79 4.38
N SER A 54 9.95 4.38 5.32
CA SER A 54 10.29 4.42 6.76
C SER A 54 10.59 3.04 7.33
N LYS A 55 9.79 2.03 6.96
CA LYS A 55 9.99 0.66 7.45
C LYS A 55 11.31 0.07 6.96
N LEU A 56 11.68 0.33 5.72
CA LEU A 56 12.97 -0.10 5.16
C LEU A 56 14.13 0.63 5.86
N ARG A 57 14.03 1.95 6.04
CA ARG A 57 15.03 2.75 6.76
C ARG A 57 15.21 2.29 8.21
N MET A 58 14.13 1.91 8.88
CA MET A 58 14.19 1.31 10.21
C MET A 58 14.97 -0.02 10.19
N LEU A 59 14.72 -0.91 9.23
CA LEU A 59 15.49 -2.16 9.10
C LEU A 59 16.95 -1.90 8.79
N MET A 60 17.27 -0.87 8.02
CA MET A 60 18.67 -0.48 7.76
C MET A 60 19.42 -0.09 9.05
N GLN A 61 18.73 0.46 10.07
CA GLN A 61 19.31 0.73 11.39
C GLN A 61 19.60 -0.56 12.19
N LEU A 62 19.09 -1.70 11.75
CA LEU A 62 19.26 -3.02 12.34
C LEU A 62 20.03 -3.98 11.40
N SER A 63 20.62 -3.45 10.34
CA SER A 63 21.21 -4.25 9.24
C SER A 63 22.32 -5.21 9.69
N ASP A 64 23.06 -4.88 10.74
CA ASP A 64 24.08 -5.73 11.35
C ASP A 64 23.48 -6.95 12.08
N GLN A 65 22.25 -6.85 12.56
CA GLN A 65 21.55 -7.87 13.34
C GLN A 65 20.44 -8.58 12.55
N ALA A 66 20.00 -8.01 11.44
CA ALA A 66 18.84 -8.48 10.68
C ALA A 66 19.23 -9.40 9.52
N GLU A 67 18.51 -10.49 9.38
CA GLU A 67 18.51 -11.40 8.24
C GLU A 67 17.10 -11.50 7.68
N ILE A 68 16.92 -11.29 6.37
CA ILE A 68 15.61 -11.31 5.72
C ILE A 68 15.37 -12.69 5.13
N VAL A 69 14.19 -13.24 5.41
CA VAL A 69 13.62 -14.41 4.74
C VAL A 69 12.36 -13.95 4.01
N ILE A 70 12.33 -14.13 2.69
CA ILE A 70 11.18 -13.77 1.88
C ILE A 70 10.30 -15.01 1.70
N VAL A 71 9.04 -14.92 2.09
CA VAL A 71 8.10 -16.04 1.96
C VAL A 71 7.12 -15.80 0.82
N ILE A 72 6.81 -16.88 0.09
CA ILE A 72 5.83 -16.87 -0.99
C ILE A 72 5.01 -18.17 -0.96
N SER A 73 3.69 -18.07 -1.16
CA SER A 73 2.83 -19.26 -1.23
C SER A 73 3.00 -19.98 -2.56
N ALA A 74 3.15 -21.30 -2.54
CA ALA A 74 3.15 -22.14 -3.73
C ALA A 74 1.84 -21.99 -4.55
N ALA A 75 0.71 -21.78 -3.86
CA ALA A 75 -0.58 -21.53 -4.52
C ALA A 75 -0.64 -20.17 -5.22
N ASP A 76 0.06 -19.15 -4.71
CA ASP A 76 0.14 -17.82 -5.36
C ASP A 76 1.05 -17.86 -6.59
N ILE A 77 2.12 -18.67 -6.57
CA ILE A 77 2.97 -18.95 -7.75
C ILE A 77 2.15 -19.64 -8.82
N ASP A 78 1.44 -20.70 -8.45
CA ASP A 78 0.67 -21.54 -9.38
C ASP A 78 -0.45 -20.76 -10.08
N LYS A 79 -1.06 -19.80 -9.38
CA LYS A 79 -2.10 -18.91 -9.92
C LYS A 79 -1.55 -17.70 -10.67
N ASN A 80 -0.24 -17.53 -10.78
CA ASN A 80 0.40 -16.32 -11.30
C ASN A 80 -0.21 -15.04 -10.69
N LYS A 81 -0.36 -15.04 -9.36
CA LYS A 81 -1.00 -13.94 -8.65
C LYS A 81 -0.24 -12.64 -8.86
N VAL A 82 -0.97 -11.62 -9.32
CA VAL A 82 -0.40 -10.31 -9.67
C VAL A 82 -0.53 -9.34 -8.49
N ARG A 83 0.51 -8.58 -8.25
CA ARG A 83 0.53 -7.46 -7.33
C ARG A 83 -0.11 -6.24 -8.00
N GLY A 84 -1.31 -5.89 -7.56
CA GLY A 84 -2.18 -4.91 -8.25
C GLY A 84 -1.63 -3.48 -8.32
N ASP A 85 -0.69 -3.09 -7.45
CA ASP A 85 -0.06 -1.77 -7.48
C ASP A 85 1.14 -1.68 -8.45
N LEU A 86 1.82 -2.80 -8.73
CA LEU A 86 2.98 -2.86 -9.61
C LEU A 86 2.69 -3.54 -10.95
N GLY A 87 1.65 -4.37 -11.02
CA GLY A 87 1.31 -5.12 -12.23
C GLY A 87 2.25 -6.29 -12.55
N ILE A 88 3.07 -6.73 -11.58
CA ILE A 88 3.99 -7.88 -11.70
C ILE A 88 3.49 -9.06 -10.87
N THR A 89 3.88 -10.27 -11.23
CA THR A 89 3.54 -11.47 -10.46
C THR A 89 4.28 -11.54 -9.14
N TYR A 90 3.78 -12.32 -8.18
CA TYR A 90 4.40 -12.42 -6.84
C TYR A 90 5.80 -13.05 -6.89
N ASP A 91 6.05 -14.00 -7.78
CA ASP A 91 7.38 -14.59 -7.99
C ASP A 91 8.38 -13.58 -8.58
N GLU A 92 7.94 -12.75 -9.54
CA GLU A 92 8.75 -11.62 -10.03
C GLU A 92 9.00 -10.57 -8.93
N ASP A 93 7.99 -10.32 -8.08
CA ASP A 93 8.17 -9.40 -6.94
C ASP A 93 9.17 -9.95 -5.90
N VAL A 94 9.25 -11.26 -5.69
CA VAL A 94 10.32 -11.87 -4.85
C VAL A 94 11.70 -11.51 -5.37
N LEU A 95 11.93 -11.61 -6.68
CA LEU A 95 13.23 -11.26 -7.28
C LEU A 95 13.53 -9.77 -7.12
N ARG A 96 12.54 -8.91 -7.35
CA ARG A 96 12.66 -7.46 -7.12
C ARG A 96 12.96 -7.13 -5.64
N LEU A 97 12.30 -7.82 -4.70
CA LEU A 97 12.55 -7.64 -3.26
C LEU A 97 13.99 -8.01 -2.89
N ILE A 98 14.51 -9.12 -3.42
CA ILE A 98 15.90 -9.53 -3.19
C ILE A 98 16.88 -8.45 -3.68
N GLU A 99 16.66 -7.95 -4.90
CA GLU A 99 17.49 -6.90 -5.50
C GLU A 99 17.46 -5.62 -4.64
N VAL A 100 16.29 -5.10 -4.34
CA VAL A 100 16.11 -3.86 -3.56
C VAL A 100 16.73 -3.98 -2.15
N PHE A 101 16.54 -5.10 -1.46
CA PHE A 101 17.13 -5.27 -0.13
C PHE A 101 18.65 -5.35 -0.19
N THR A 102 19.19 -6.08 -1.17
CA THR A 102 20.65 -6.23 -1.35
C THR A 102 21.30 -4.89 -1.71
N GLU A 103 20.70 -4.11 -2.62
CA GLU A 103 21.19 -2.77 -2.99
C GLU A 103 21.20 -1.81 -1.80
N ARG A 104 20.32 -2.00 -0.82
CA ARG A 104 20.26 -1.21 0.41
C ARG A 104 21.13 -1.76 1.54
N GLY A 105 21.94 -2.77 1.27
CA GLY A 105 22.89 -3.37 2.24
C GLY A 105 22.22 -4.26 3.28
N LEU A 106 20.99 -4.73 3.04
CA LEU A 106 20.31 -5.70 3.89
C LEU A 106 20.66 -7.13 3.44
N TYR A 107 20.88 -8.02 4.41
CA TYR A 107 21.20 -9.41 4.13
C TYR A 107 19.93 -10.23 3.90
N VAL A 108 19.75 -10.73 2.67
CA VAL A 108 18.69 -11.70 2.34
C VAL A 108 19.29 -13.10 2.46
N GLY A 109 18.90 -13.82 3.50
CA GLY A 109 19.42 -15.16 3.81
C GLY A 109 18.85 -16.24 2.92
N SER A 110 17.53 -16.18 2.65
CA SER A 110 16.84 -17.22 1.90
C SER A 110 15.44 -16.79 1.42
N VAL A 111 14.87 -17.63 0.55
CA VAL A 111 13.45 -17.61 0.17
C VAL A 111 12.78 -18.88 0.73
N CYS A 112 11.57 -18.76 1.24
CA CYS A 112 10.80 -19.88 1.72
C CYS A 112 9.48 -20.01 0.94
N ILE A 113 9.28 -21.15 0.29
CA ILE A 113 8.04 -21.48 -0.41
C ILE A 113 7.10 -22.17 0.58
N THR A 114 5.97 -21.54 0.88
CA THR A 114 4.99 -22.01 1.86
C THR A 114 3.80 -22.71 1.19
N GLN A 115 2.99 -23.43 1.99
CA GLN A 115 1.79 -24.14 1.51
C GLN A 115 2.08 -25.07 0.33
N TYR A 116 3.28 -25.64 0.31
CA TYR A 116 3.71 -26.51 -0.76
C TYR A 116 2.98 -27.86 -0.69
N ALA A 117 2.45 -28.29 -1.82
CA ALA A 117 1.73 -29.57 -1.98
C ALA A 117 2.13 -30.27 -3.30
N GLY A 118 3.34 -30.00 -3.83
CA GLY A 118 3.84 -30.61 -5.04
C GLY A 118 3.51 -29.85 -6.34
N GLN A 119 3.31 -28.52 -6.30
CA GLN A 119 3.04 -27.71 -7.48
C GLN A 119 4.29 -27.62 -8.37
N GLU A 120 4.16 -28.00 -9.65
CA GLU A 120 5.27 -27.96 -10.64
C GLU A 120 5.81 -26.53 -10.85
N SER A 121 4.92 -25.53 -10.82
CA SER A 121 5.28 -24.11 -10.91
C SER A 121 6.19 -23.66 -9.75
N ALA A 122 5.90 -24.15 -8.53
CA ALA A 122 6.73 -23.87 -7.36
C ALA A 122 8.10 -24.57 -7.45
N ASP A 123 8.16 -25.79 -7.97
CA ASP A 123 9.42 -26.49 -8.23
C ASP A 123 10.26 -25.80 -9.30
N ALA A 124 9.63 -25.30 -10.35
CA ALA A 124 10.31 -24.52 -11.38
C ALA A 124 10.89 -23.22 -10.81
N PHE A 125 10.12 -22.52 -9.97
CA PHE A 125 10.56 -21.29 -9.31
C PHE A 125 11.70 -21.57 -8.32
N LYS A 126 11.60 -22.63 -7.51
CA LYS A 126 12.68 -23.09 -6.62
C LYS A 126 13.99 -23.28 -7.41
N LYS A 127 13.95 -24.05 -8.50
CA LYS A 127 15.12 -24.28 -9.35
C LYS A 127 15.69 -22.98 -9.96
N ARG A 128 14.82 -22.02 -10.30
CA ARG A 128 15.23 -20.69 -10.79
C ARG A 128 16.02 -19.92 -9.72
N LEU A 129 15.53 -19.89 -8.48
CA LEU A 129 16.20 -19.23 -7.35
C LEU A 129 17.53 -19.91 -7.00
N GLU A 130 17.57 -21.24 -6.95
CA GLU A 130 18.79 -22.00 -6.69
C GLU A 130 19.89 -21.75 -7.74
N LYS A 131 19.51 -21.61 -9.03
CA LYS A 131 20.44 -21.23 -10.10
C LYS A 131 20.98 -19.81 -9.93
N LEU A 132 20.26 -18.93 -9.26
CA LEU A 132 20.72 -17.59 -8.90
C LEU A 132 21.56 -17.58 -7.61
N GLY A 133 21.83 -18.74 -7.02
CA GLY A 133 22.59 -18.86 -5.78
C GLY A 133 21.82 -18.55 -4.51
N ILE A 134 20.48 -18.47 -4.58
CA ILE A 134 19.61 -18.16 -3.46
C ILE A 134 19.22 -19.47 -2.76
N LYS A 135 19.39 -19.53 -1.43
CA LYS A 135 18.90 -20.67 -0.63
C LYS A 135 17.39 -20.70 -0.61
N VAL A 136 16.79 -21.87 -0.84
CA VAL A 136 15.34 -22.05 -0.83
C VAL A 136 14.94 -23.14 0.14
N TYR A 137 13.96 -22.83 1.00
CA TYR A 137 13.34 -23.75 1.94
C TYR A 137 11.88 -23.96 1.60
N VAL A 138 11.30 -25.07 2.06
CA VAL A 138 9.92 -25.45 1.75
C VAL A 138 9.15 -25.74 3.05
N LEU A 139 7.97 -25.13 3.18
CA LEU A 139 6.99 -25.45 4.22
C LEU A 139 5.76 -26.06 3.56
N TYR A 140 5.39 -27.23 4.06
CA TYR A 140 4.31 -28.03 3.49
C TYR A 140 2.94 -27.55 3.94
N LEU A 141 1.93 -27.88 3.13
CA LEU A 141 0.53 -27.66 3.49
C LEU A 141 0.15 -28.61 4.64
N ILE A 142 -0.26 -28.05 5.78
CA ILE A 142 -0.68 -28.85 6.95
C ILE A 142 -2.22 -28.92 6.97
N PRO A 143 -2.83 -30.11 6.90
CA PRO A 143 -4.28 -30.26 6.95
C PRO A 143 -4.88 -29.73 8.25
N GLY A 144 -6.01 -29.00 8.14
CA GLY A 144 -6.71 -28.45 9.29
C GLY A 144 -6.08 -27.21 9.93
N TYR A 145 -5.09 -26.58 9.27
CA TYR A 145 -4.55 -25.30 9.70
C TYR A 145 -5.62 -24.20 9.62
N PRO A 146 -5.76 -23.30 10.63
CA PRO A 146 -4.98 -23.20 11.88
C PRO A 146 -5.59 -23.95 13.08
N ASN A 147 -6.69 -24.65 12.93
CA ASN A 147 -7.51 -25.15 14.06
C ASN A 147 -6.97 -26.44 14.70
N ASN A 148 -6.33 -27.30 13.93
CA ASN A 148 -5.77 -28.56 14.44
C ASN A 148 -4.38 -28.36 15.08
N THR A 149 -4.33 -27.63 16.20
CA THR A 149 -3.08 -27.27 16.89
C THR A 149 -2.25 -28.50 17.30
N SER A 150 -2.88 -29.64 17.57
CA SER A 150 -2.18 -30.87 17.96
C SER A 150 -1.40 -31.49 16.80
N LEU A 151 -1.94 -31.46 15.58
CA LEU A 151 -1.23 -31.89 14.39
C LEU A 151 -0.19 -30.82 13.96
N ILE A 152 -0.57 -29.56 13.98
CA ILE A 152 0.28 -28.47 13.52
C ILE A 152 1.59 -28.41 14.32
N VAL A 153 1.49 -28.43 15.66
CA VAL A 153 2.64 -28.41 16.56
C VAL A 153 3.05 -29.85 16.91
N SER A 154 3.49 -30.57 15.91
CA SER A 154 3.99 -31.96 16.04
C SER A 154 5.06 -32.24 14.98
N ASP A 155 5.72 -33.40 15.11
CA ASP A 155 6.70 -33.87 14.11
C ASP A 155 6.04 -34.15 12.75
N GLU A 156 4.73 -34.48 12.72
CA GLU A 156 3.95 -34.66 11.49
C GLU A 156 3.44 -33.35 10.87
N GLY A 157 3.44 -32.27 11.62
CA GLY A 157 3.09 -30.92 11.18
C GLY A 157 4.33 -30.06 10.93
N TYR A 158 4.66 -29.16 11.86
CA TYR A 158 5.83 -28.29 11.75
C TYR A 158 7.15 -29.05 11.63
N GLY A 159 7.24 -30.27 12.20
CA GLY A 159 8.43 -31.09 12.10
C GLY A 159 8.79 -31.55 10.69
N LYS A 160 7.79 -31.62 9.77
CA LYS A 160 8.05 -31.92 8.34
C LYS A 160 8.58 -30.73 7.55
N ASN A 161 8.38 -29.52 8.05
CA ASN A 161 8.84 -28.31 7.37
C ASN A 161 10.38 -28.19 7.46
N ASP A 162 10.97 -27.60 6.45
CA ASP A 162 12.39 -27.32 6.49
C ASP A 162 12.73 -26.37 7.65
N TYR A 163 13.83 -26.66 8.33
CA TYR A 163 14.44 -25.70 9.23
C TYR A 163 15.26 -24.68 8.42
N ILE A 164 14.87 -23.41 8.53
CA ILE A 164 15.57 -22.31 7.87
C ILE A 164 16.82 -21.98 8.70
N GLU A 165 17.98 -22.31 8.18
CA GLU A 165 19.25 -21.96 8.81
C GLU A 165 19.47 -20.47 8.74
N THR A 166 19.54 -19.81 9.89
CA THR A 166 19.74 -18.37 10.01
C THR A 166 20.93 -18.04 10.88
N THR A 167 21.63 -16.97 10.56
CA THR A 167 22.90 -16.59 11.17
C THR A 167 22.81 -15.37 12.09
N ARG A 168 21.71 -14.62 12.01
CA ARG A 168 21.54 -13.35 12.74
C ARG A 168 20.46 -13.44 13.82
N PRO A 169 20.54 -12.59 14.86
CA PRO A 169 19.58 -12.62 15.97
C PRO A 169 18.17 -12.15 15.58
N LEU A 170 18.03 -11.25 14.60
CA LEU A 170 16.75 -10.78 14.08
C LEU A 170 16.47 -11.43 12.72
N VAL A 171 15.48 -12.30 12.68
CA VAL A 171 15.00 -12.92 11.43
C VAL A 171 13.72 -12.23 10.99
N VAL A 172 13.81 -11.45 9.92
CA VAL A 172 12.68 -10.69 9.35
C VAL A 172 11.97 -11.53 8.32
N ILE A 173 10.72 -11.92 8.59
CA ILE A 173 9.88 -12.67 7.67
C ILE A 173 8.98 -11.71 6.90
N THR A 174 9.23 -11.54 5.61
CA THR A 174 8.47 -10.66 4.73
C THR A 174 7.93 -11.39 3.50
N ALA A 175 7.05 -10.75 2.72
CA ALA A 175 6.39 -11.37 1.57
C ALA A 175 5.94 -10.33 0.54
N PRO A 176 5.71 -10.73 -0.73
CA PRO A 176 5.08 -9.90 -1.76
C PRO A 176 3.68 -9.39 -1.39
N GLY A 177 2.94 -10.16 -0.58
CA GLY A 177 1.58 -9.78 -0.20
C GLY A 177 0.98 -10.59 0.95
N PRO A 178 -0.30 -10.36 1.27
CA PRO A 178 -1.00 -11.10 2.32
C PRO A 178 -1.25 -12.55 1.93
N GLY A 179 -1.42 -13.42 2.95
CA GLY A 179 -1.71 -14.85 2.75
C GLY A 179 -0.49 -15.71 2.39
N SER A 180 0.71 -15.13 2.32
CA SER A 180 1.95 -15.85 1.94
C SER A 180 2.51 -16.79 3.04
N GLY A 181 1.87 -16.88 4.22
CA GLY A 181 2.28 -17.80 5.29
C GLY A 181 3.36 -17.27 6.24
N LYS A 182 3.54 -15.94 6.37
CA LYS A 182 4.56 -15.33 7.25
C LYS A 182 4.48 -15.82 8.69
N MET A 183 3.30 -15.72 9.32
CA MET A 183 3.08 -16.18 10.70
C MET A 183 3.37 -17.68 10.85
N ALA A 184 2.84 -18.51 9.95
CA ALA A 184 3.08 -19.94 9.95
C ALA A 184 4.58 -20.29 9.83
N THR A 185 5.32 -19.53 9.05
CA THR A 185 6.78 -19.65 8.94
C THR A 185 7.46 -19.31 10.26
N CYS A 186 7.11 -18.18 10.90
CA CYS A 186 7.65 -17.83 12.22
C CYS A 186 7.41 -18.94 13.24
N LEU A 187 6.17 -19.42 13.38
CA LEU A 187 5.80 -20.45 14.34
C LEU A 187 6.48 -21.80 14.05
N SER A 188 6.58 -22.18 12.78
CA SER A 188 7.29 -23.38 12.36
C SER A 188 8.78 -23.31 12.73
N GLN A 189 9.41 -22.15 12.52
CA GLN A 189 10.80 -21.97 12.89
C GLN A 189 10.99 -21.94 14.42
N LEU A 190 10.09 -21.33 15.18
CA LEU A 190 10.10 -21.45 16.64
C LEU A 190 10.03 -22.90 17.11
N TYR A 191 9.17 -23.72 16.49
CA TYR A 191 9.09 -25.14 16.79
C TYR A 191 10.47 -25.83 16.61
N HIS A 192 11.14 -25.58 15.50
CA HIS A 192 12.46 -26.13 15.23
C HIS A 192 13.55 -25.59 16.17
N GLU A 193 13.52 -24.30 16.54
CA GLU A 193 14.47 -23.71 17.48
C GLU A 193 14.33 -24.36 18.87
N TYR A 194 13.09 -24.45 19.39
CA TYR A 194 12.87 -25.08 20.71
C TYR A 194 13.21 -26.55 20.73
N LYS A 195 12.96 -27.32 19.66
CA LYS A 195 13.42 -28.71 19.51
C LYS A 195 14.94 -28.83 19.57
N ARG A 196 15.68 -27.79 19.19
CA ARG A 196 17.13 -27.69 19.25
C ARG A 196 17.67 -27.09 20.55
N GLY A 197 16.79 -26.75 21.48
CA GLY A 197 17.16 -26.11 22.75
C GLY A 197 17.49 -24.63 22.64
N VAL A 198 17.17 -23.98 21.52
CA VAL A 198 17.40 -22.56 21.29
C VAL A 198 16.17 -21.77 21.70
N LYS A 199 16.32 -20.85 22.66
CA LYS A 199 15.25 -19.91 23.00
C LYS A 199 15.11 -18.86 21.90
N ALA A 200 13.92 -18.72 21.36
CA ALA A 200 13.60 -17.74 20.35
C ALA A 200 12.20 -17.16 20.61
N GLY A 201 11.97 -15.94 20.16
CA GLY A 201 10.68 -15.26 20.29
C GLY A 201 10.05 -14.93 18.96
N TYR A 202 8.79 -14.54 19.04
CA TYR A 202 8.00 -14.01 17.92
C TYR A 202 7.63 -12.57 18.19
N ALA A 203 7.61 -11.76 17.15
CA ALA A 203 6.96 -10.46 17.17
C ALA A 203 6.32 -10.15 15.82
N LYS A 204 5.26 -9.35 15.84
CA LYS A 204 4.59 -8.85 14.65
C LYS A 204 4.86 -7.36 14.51
N PHE A 205 5.47 -6.97 13.40
CA PHE A 205 5.66 -5.55 13.09
C PHE A 205 4.36 -4.97 12.57
N GLU A 206 3.89 -3.90 13.21
CA GLU A 206 2.64 -3.23 12.84
C GLU A 206 2.82 -1.73 12.79
N THR A 207 2.03 -1.06 11.95
CA THR A 207 1.84 0.38 11.93
C THR A 207 0.38 0.70 12.21
N PHE A 208 -0.52 -0.13 11.71
CA PHE A 208 -1.97 -0.01 11.90
C PHE A 208 -2.58 -1.34 12.39
N PRO A 209 -3.69 -1.28 13.15
CA PRO A 209 -4.29 -0.07 13.70
C PRO A 209 -3.34 0.58 14.69
N ILE A 210 -3.47 1.90 14.90
CA ILE A 210 -2.70 2.58 15.94
C ILE A 210 -3.33 2.27 17.30
N TRP A 211 -2.55 1.70 18.21
CA TRP A 211 -3.04 1.10 19.44
C TRP A 211 -3.61 2.08 20.46
N ASN A 212 -2.94 3.22 20.62
CA ASN A 212 -3.16 4.20 21.70
C ASN A 212 -3.94 5.45 21.29
N ILE A 213 -4.72 5.35 20.19
CA ILE A 213 -5.70 6.37 19.82
C ILE A 213 -7.12 5.78 19.88
N PRO A 214 -8.19 6.60 19.96
CA PRO A 214 -9.55 6.10 20.07
C PRO A 214 -9.97 5.15 18.94
N LEU A 215 -10.83 4.18 19.24
CA LEU A 215 -11.32 3.19 18.25
C LEU A 215 -11.87 3.85 16.98
N LYS A 216 -12.64 4.92 17.13
CA LYS A 216 -13.25 5.66 16.01
C LYS A 216 -12.40 6.85 15.56
N HIS A 217 -11.12 6.86 15.88
CA HIS A 217 -10.23 7.89 15.37
C HIS A 217 -10.13 7.80 13.85
N PRO A 218 -10.22 8.93 13.09
CA PRO A 218 -10.18 8.89 11.63
C PRO A 218 -9.02 8.11 11.03
N VAL A 219 -7.84 8.12 11.62
CA VAL A 219 -6.67 7.34 11.18
C VAL A 219 -6.96 5.83 11.21
N ASN A 220 -7.58 5.32 12.28
CA ASN A 220 -7.95 3.90 12.37
C ASN A 220 -9.10 3.57 11.42
N LEU A 221 -10.09 4.46 11.26
CA LEU A 221 -11.18 4.29 10.28
C LEU A 221 -10.65 4.28 8.83
N ALA A 222 -9.67 5.11 8.52
CA ALA A 222 -9.03 5.12 7.19
C ALA A 222 -8.31 3.80 6.89
N TYR A 223 -7.76 3.14 7.90
CA TYR A 223 -7.16 1.82 7.73
C TYR A 223 -8.24 0.75 7.46
N GLU A 224 -9.37 0.76 8.17
CA GLU A 224 -10.50 -0.12 7.85
C GLU A 224 -11.02 0.09 6.42
N ALA A 225 -11.05 1.34 5.95
CA ALA A 225 -11.41 1.65 4.57
C ALA A 225 -10.37 1.12 3.57
N ALA A 226 -9.08 1.10 3.95
CA ALA A 226 -7.99 0.56 3.12
C ALA A 226 -7.99 -0.97 3.03
N THR A 227 -8.61 -1.66 3.99
CA THR A 227 -8.70 -3.13 4.10
C THR A 227 -10.15 -3.62 4.02
N ALA A 228 -11.02 -2.85 3.37
CA ALA A 228 -12.44 -3.19 3.25
C ALA A 228 -12.66 -4.54 2.54
N ASP A 229 -11.81 -4.87 1.57
CA ASP A 229 -11.78 -6.14 0.84
C ASP A 229 -11.42 -7.36 1.71
N LEU A 230 -10.70 -7.14 2.80
CA LEU A 230 -10.30 -8.18 3.77
C LEU A 230 -11.29 -8.33 4.92
N ASN A 231 -12.30 -7.48 5.01
CA ASN A 231 -13.24 -7.40 6.13
C ASN A 231 -12.59 -7.14 7.50
N ASP A 232 -11.41 -6.51 7.52
CA ASP A 232 -10.77 -6.09 8.76
C ASP A 232 -11.60 -5.02 9.47
N VAL A 233 -11.86 -5.24 10.76
CA VAL A 233 -12.57 -4.32 11.63
C VAL A 233 -11.72 -4.05 12.86
N ASN A 234 -11.51 -2.79 13.19
CA ASN A 234 -10.83 -2.43 14.42
C ASN A 234 -11.73 -2.69 15.62
N MET A 235 -11.15 -3.21 16.68
CA MET A 235 -11.84 -3.45 17.93
C MET A 235 -10.92 -3.23 19.12
N ILE A 236 -11.50 -3.05 20.31
CA ILE A 236 -10.72 -3.05 21.55
C ILE A 236 -10.22 -4.47 21.77
N ASP A 237 -8.92 -4.59 22.06
CA ASP A 237 -8.32 -5.87 22.42
C ASP A 237 -8.80 -6.30 23.82
N PRO A 238 -9.70 -7.30 23.93
CA PRO A 238 -10.27 -7.72 25.20
C PRO A 238 -9.23 -8.42 26.08
N PHE A 239 -8.26 -9.12 25.48
CA PHE A 239 -7.21 -9.80 26.21
C PHE A 239 -6.23 -8.81 26.84
N HIS A 240 -5.91 -7.73 26.13
CA HIS A 240 -5.04 -6.68 26.68
C HIS A 240 -5.73 -5.92 27.81
N LEU A 241 -7.00 -5.60 27.63
CA LEU A 241 -7.80 -4.95 28.67
C LEU A 241 -7.91 -5.84 29.94
N GLU A 242 -8.14 -7.14 29.77
CA GLU A 242 -8.21 -8.09 30.90
C GLU A 242 -6.85 -8.23 31.62
N ALA A 243 -5.75 -8.33 30.84
CA ALA A 243 -4.42 -8.56 31.41
C ALA A 243 -3.80 -7.37 32.10
N TYR A 244 -4.09 -6.13 31.59
CA TYR A 244 -3.38 -4.91 32.01
C TYR A 244 -4.29 -3.77 32.46
N GLY A 245 -5.61 -3.85 32.24
CA GLY A 245 -6.54 -2.75 32.48
C GLY A 245 -6.42 -1.60 31.48
N GLU A 246 -5.69 -1.79 30.39
CA GLU A 246 -5.42 -0.77 29.39
C GLU A 246 -6.20 -1.04 28.11
N THR A 247 -6.76 0.04 27.52
CA THR A 247 -7.50 -0.05 26.25
C THR A 247 -6.52 0.12 25.09
N THR A 248 -6.45 -0.91 24.23
CA THR A 248 -5.68 -0.87 22.99
C THR A 248 -6.56 -1.30 21.82
N ILE A 249 -6.24 -0.81 20.63
CA ILE A 249 -6.99 -1.12 19.41
C ILE A 249 -6.23 -2.19 18.62
N ASN A 250 -6.95 -3.24 18.18
CA ASN A 250 -6.40 -4.31 17.37
C ASN A 250 -7.41 -4.73 16.29
N TYR A 251 -7.06 -5.65 15.39
CA TYR A 251 -8.00 -6.21 14.42
C TYR A 251 -8.82 -7.34 15.01
N ASN A 252 -10.06 -7.47 14.50
CA ASN A 252 -10.89 -8.63 14.77
C ASN A 252 -10.14 -9.95 14.48
N ARG A 253 -9.43 -10.07 13.36
CA ARG A 253 -8.69 -11.31 13.01
C ARG A 253 -7.60 -11.68 14.00
N ASP A 254 -6.84 -10.71 14.49
CA ASP A 254 -5.77 -10.96 15.44
C ASP A 254 -6.34 -11.34 16.80
N VAL A 255 -7.45 -10.71 17.20
CA VAL A 255 -8.17 -11.03 18.44
C VAL A 255 -8.81 -12.42 18.38
N GLU A 256 -9.47 -12.75 17.27
CA GLU A 256 -10.14 -14.06 17.08
C GLU A 256 -9.16 -15.23 17.01
N VAL A 257 -7.99 -15.03 16.43
CA VAL A 257 -6.97 -16.09 16.29
C VAL A 257 -6.10 -16.25 17.54
N PHE A 258 -6.06 -15.26 18.42
CA PHE A 258 -5.15 -15.24 19.57
C PHE A 258 -5.25 -16.49 20.47
N PRO A 259 -6.45 -17.02 20.84
CA PRO A 259 -6.52 -18.24 21.63
C PRO A 259 -5.86 -19.46 20.98
N VAL A 260 -5.93 -19.55 19.64
CA VAL A 260 -5.27 -20.61 18.87
C VAL A 260 -3.75 -20.42 18.91
N LEU A 261 -3.28 -19.19 18.74
CA LEU A 261 -1.85 -18.88 18.84
C LEU A 261 -1.30 -19.12 20.24
N GLN A 262 -2.05 -18.76 21.28
CA GLN A 262 -1.70 -19.03 22.66
C GLN A 262 -1.47 -20.53 22.88
N ALA A 263 -2.40 -21.38 22.44
CA ALA A 263 -2.26 -22.82 22.52
C ALA A 263 -1.05 -23.36 21.72
N MET A 264 -0.73 -22.74 20.57
CA MET A 264 0.47 -23.11 19.81
C MET A 264 1.75 -22.71 20.54
N PHE A 265 1.83 -21.48 21.10
CA PHE A 265 2.99 -21.05 21.89
C PHE A 265 3.20 -21.91 23.11
N GLU A 266 2.16 -22.25 23.86
CA GLU A 266 2.24 -23.17 25.00
C GLU A 266 2.82 -24.53 24.61
N LYS A 267 2.41 -25.09 23.47
CA LYS A 267 2.95 -26.36 22.96
C LYS A 267 4.39 -26.25 22.47
N ILE A 268 4.78 -25.12 21.88
CA ILE A 268 6.15 -24.91 21.37
C ILE A 268 7.11 -24.58 22.50
N MET A 269 6.74 -23.66 23.38
CA MET A 269 7.63 -23.03 24.36
C MET A 269 7.46 -23.59 25.78
N GLY A 270 6.39 -24.36 26.04
CA GLY A 270 6.00 -24.79 27.38
C GLY A 270 5.10 -23.80 28.13
N GLU A 271 5.12 -22.53 27.72
CA GLU A 271 4.27 -21.44 28.21
C GLU A 271 4.02 -20.43 27.09
N CYS A 272 2.97 -19.65 27.19
CA CYS A 272 2.76 -18.51 26.29
C CYS A 272 3.32 -17.24 26.92
N PRO A 273 4.35 -16.59 26.31
CA PRO A 273 4.91 -15.35 26.83
C PRO A 273 4.05 -14.11 26.56
N TYR A 274 2.95 -14.26 25.82
CA TYR A 274 2.06 -13.19 25.39
C TYR A 274 0.70 -13.33 26.10
N LYS A 275 0.19 -12.22 26.65
CA LYS A 275 -1.13 -12.19 27.28
C LYS A 275 -2.21 -11.65 26.35
N SER A 276 -1.83 -11.03 25.23
CA SER A 276 -2.75 -10.45 24.25
C SER A 276 -2.15 -10.43 22.84
N PRO A 277 -2.97 -10.26 21.78
CA PRO A 277 -2.47 -9.97 20.44
C PRO A 277 -1.56 -8.73 20.42
N THR A 278 -1.88 -7.70 21.19
CA THR A 278 -1.06 -6.47 21.31
C THR A 278 0.33 -6.77 21.85
N ASP A 279 0.47 -7.70 22.81
CA ASP A 279 1.79 -8.11 23.32
C ASP A 279 2.68 -8.77 22.28
N MET A 280 2.09 -9.42 21.27
CA MET A 280 2.85 -10.01 20.18
C MET A 280 3.40 -8.97 19.21
N GLY A 281 2.75 -7.78 19.16
CA GLY A 281 3.09 -6.74 18.21
C GLY A 281 4.22 -5.81 18.68
N VAL A 282 4.76 -5.06 17.71
CA VAL A 282 5.61 -3.87 17.93
C VAL A 282 5.04 -2.74 17.09
N ASN A 283 4.46 -1.72 17.75
CA ASN A 283 3.83 -0.58 17.10
C ASN A 283 3.99 0.70 17.94
N MET A 284 4.88 1.57 17.51
CA MET A 284 5.16 2.85 18.18
C MET A 284 4.52 4.04 17.46
N ALA A 285 3.74 3.82 16.41
CA ALA A 285 3.21 4.88 15.55
C ALA A 285 2.42 5.94 16.33
N GLY A 286 1.55 5.54 17.26
CA GLY A 286 0.75 6.49 18.00
C GLY A 286 1.54 7.43 18.92
N ASN A 287 2.74 7.01 19.35
CA ASN A 287 3.63 7.84 20.18
C ASN A 287 4.37 8.92 19.35
N CYS A 288 4.23 8.87 18.02
CA CYS A 288 4.94 9.73 17.09
C CYS A 288 4.00 10.72 16.37
N ILE A 289 2.71 10.75 16.72
CA ILE A 289 1.77 11.78 16.27
C ILE A 289 2.10 13.07 17.03
N VAL A 290 2.37 14.15 16.28
CA VAL A 290 2.75 15.47 16.84
C VAL A 290 1.70 16.54 16.55
N ASP A 291 0.87 16.36 15.52
CA ASP A 291 -0.32 17.17 15.24
C ASP A 291 -1.48 16.23 14.88
N ASP A 292 -2.34 15.95 15.86
CA ASP A 292 -3.45 15.02 15.75
C ASP A 292 -4.50 15.49 14.74
N GLU A 293 -4.78 16.81 14.69
CA GLU A 293 -5.75 17.34 13.73
C GLU A 293 -5.25 17.25 12.29
N ALA A 294 -3.95 17.42 12.05
CA ALA A 294 -3.38 17.18 10.72
C ALA A 294 -3.52 15.71 10.28
N CYS A 295 -3.31 14.76 11.21
CA CYS A 295 -3.53 13.34 10.95
C CYS A 295 -5.02 12.99 10.72
N LYS A 296 -5.93 13.56 11.53
CA LYS A 296 -7.37 13.38 11.35
C LYS A 296 -7.85 13.87 9.99
N GLU A 297 -7.42 15.07 9.57
CA GLU A 297 -7.82 15.62 8.28
C GLU A 297 -7.28 14.78 7.12
N ALA A 298 -6.01 14.42 7.17
CA ALA A 298 -5.41 13.54 6.16
C ALA A 298 -6.12 12.19 6.07
N ALA A 299 -6.50 11.61 7.20
CA ALA A 299 -7.24 10.35 7.26
C ALA A 299 -8.66 10.47 6.71
N ARG A 300 -9.37 11.58 6.96
CA ARG A 300 -10.70 11.85 6.36
C ARG A 300 -10.60 11.90 4.84
N GLN A 301 -9.60 12.62 4.30
CA GLN A 301 -9.35 12.65 2.86
C GLN A 301 -9.04 11.25 2.28
N GLU A 302 -8.33 10.40 3.03
CA GLU A 302 -8.07 9.02 2.61
C GLU A 302 -9.35 8.17 2.55
N ILE A 303 -10.27 8.30 3.53
CA ILE A 303 -11.55 7.57 3.52
C ILE A 303 -12.36 7.96 2.28
N ILE A 304 -12.44 9.25 1.94
CA ILE A 304 -13.12 9.73 0.72
C ILE A 304 -12.48 9.12 -0.54
N ARG A 305 -11.13 9.10 -0.60
CA ARG A 305 -10.43 8.49 -1.74
C ARG A 305 -10.71 7.00 -1.86
N ARG A 306 -10.79 6.27 -0.74
CA ARG A 306 -11.14 4.83 -0.74
C ARG A 306 -12.55 4.60 -1.24
N TYR A 307 -13.49 5.48 -0.87
CA TYR A 307 -14.85 5.44 -1.42
C TYR A 307 -14.85 5.52 -2.95
N TYR A 308 -14.23 6.55 -3.52
CA TYR A 308 -14.16 6.69 -4.98
C TYR A 308 -13.43 5.52 -5.65
N LYS A 309 -12.40 4.98 -5.02
CA LYS A 309 -11.67 3.83 -5.55
C LYS A 309 -12.52 2.56 -5.56
N SER A 310 -13.30 2.31 -4.51
CA SER A 310 -14.21 1.16 -4.45
C SER A 310 -15.36 1.31 -5.46
N MET A 311 -15.92 2.51 -5.61
CA MET A 311 -16.92 2.82 -6.63
C MET A 311 -16.39 2.63 -8.05
N GLU A 312 -15.18 3.10 -8.34
CA GLU A 312 -14.51 2.84 -9.62
C GLU A 312 -14.36 1.34 -9.89
N SER A 313 -13.91 0.58 -8.89
CA SER A 313 -13.74 -0.87 -8.99
C SER A 313 -15.08 -1.57 -9.23
N LEU A 314 -16.15 -1.14 -8.56
CA LEU A 314 -17.51 -1.68 -8.75
C LEU A 314 -18.01 -1.45 -10.17
N VAL A 315 -17.90 -0.22 -10.71
CA VAL A 315 -18.32 0.11 -12.08
C VAL A 315 -17.48 -0.63 -13.13
N ARG A 316 -16.20 -0.92 -12.85
CA ARG A 316 -15.33 -1.72 -13.72
C ARG A 316 -15.56 -3.24 -13.60
N GLY A 317 -16.43 -3.69 -12.69
CA GLY A 317 -16.74 -5.11 -12.45
C GLY A 317 -15.66 -5.88 -11.71
N THR A 318 -14.77 -5.19 -11.00
CA THR A 318 -13.68 -5.79 -10.20
C THR A 318 -13.86 -5.63 -8.70
N GLY A 319 -14.80 -4.79 -8.26
CA GLY A 319 -15.15 -4.53 -6.86
C GLY A 319 -16.44 -5.22 -6.43
N ARG A 320 -16.77 -5.12 -5.13
CA ARG A 320 -17.99 -5.68 -4.52
C ARG A 320 -18.79 -4.58 -3.85
N GLU A 321 -20.13 -4.71 -3.87
CA GLU A 321 -21.05 -3.75 -3.24
C GLU A 321 -20.83 -3.65 -1.73
N GLU A 322 -20.47 -4.77 -1.07
CA GLU A 322 -20.23 -4.79 0.37
C GLU A 322 -19.03 -3.90 0.77
N GLU A 323 -18.02 -3.79 -0.09
CA GLU A 323 -16.86 -2.91 0.16
C GLU A 323 -17.28 -1.44 0.12
N VAL A 324 -18.10 -1.06 -0.86
CA VAL A 324 -18.64 0.31 -0.98
C VAL A 324 -19.50 0.63 0.25
N PHE A 325 -20.44 -0.24 0.59
CA PHE A 325 -21.31 -0.06 1.75
C PHE A 325 -20.52 0.09 3.06
N LYS A 326 -19.50 -0.73 3.25
CA LYS A 326 -18.62 -0.60 4.42
C LYS A 326 -17.95 0.78 4.48
N ILE A 327 -17.41 1.26 3.35
CA ILE A 327 -16.72 2.56 3.32
C ILE A 327 -17.74 3.72 3.53
N GLU A 328 -18.98 3.61 3.05
CA GLU A 328 -20.04 4.58 3.35
C GLU A 328 -20.36 4.67 4.86
N LEU A 329 -20.35 3.54 5.55
CA LEU A 329 -20.48 3.53 7.01
C LEU A 329 -19.30 4.23 7.69
N LEU A 330 -18.07 4.01 7.18
CA LEU A 330 -16.85 4.66 7.71
C LEU A 330 -16.85 6.18 7.46
N LEU A 331 -17.34 6.65 6.31
CA LEU A 331 -17.54 8.09 6.05
C LEU A 331 -18.47 8.72 7.11
N LYS A 332 -19.61 8.05 7.41
CA LYS A 332 -20.54 8.51 8.45
C LYS A 332 -19.87 8.52 9.84
N GLN A 333 -19.10 7.50 10.18
CA GLN A 333 -18.39 7.42 11.47
C GLN A 333 -17.27 8.46 11.60
N ALA A 334 -16.60 8.78 10.49
CA ALA A 334 -15.58 9.83 10.43
C ALA A 334 -16.17 11.25 10.37
N HIS A 335 -17.51 11.38 10.25
CA HIS A 335 -18.23 12.64 10.09
C HIS A 335 -17.73 13.46 8.89
N VAL A 336 -17.58 12.81 7.73
CA VAL A 336 -17.16 13.46 6.48
C VAL A 336 -18.13 13.15 5.35
N THR A 337 -18.21 14.09 4.42
CA THR A 337 -18.94 14.01 3.16
C THR A 337 -17.96 14.03 1.98
N LEU A 338 -18.45 13.71 0.79
CA LEU A 338 -17.59 13.71 -0.41
C LEU A 338 -17.16 15.13 -0.79
N GLU A 339 -17.96 16.14 -0.45
CA GLU A 339 -17.71 17.57 -0.70
C GLU A 339 -16.56 18.12 0.16
N ASP A 340 -16.21 17.46 1.28
CA ASP A 340 -15.04 17.81 2.10
C ASP A 340 -13.71 17.63 1.35
N ARG A 341 -13.75 16.87 0.24
CA ARG A 341 -12.66 16.85 -0.72
C ARG A 341 -12.88 17.97 -1.76
N LYS A 342 -12.28 19.13 -1.53
CA LYS A 342 -12.53 20.40 -2.26
C LYS A 342 -12.47 20.28 -3.79
N VAL A 343 -11.66 19.37 -4.32
CA VAL A 343 -11.56 19.12 -5.77
C VAL A 343 -12.80 18.43 -6.34
N VAL A 344 -13.64 17.79 -5.52
CA VAL A 344 -14.88 17.14 -5.95
C VAL A 344 -15.91 18.20 -6.39
N PRO A 345 -16.38 19.10 -5.50
CA PRO A 345 -17.33 20.13 -5.92
C PRO A 345 -16.76 21.03 -7.03
N ALA A 346 -15.46 21.33 -7.03
CA ALA A 346 -14.85 22.17 -8.07
C ALA A 346 -14.88 21.50 -9.46
N ALA A 347 -14.65 20.19 -9.56
CA ALA A 347 -14.72 19.47 -10.82
C ALA A 347 -16.18 19.35 -11.32
N LEU A 348 -17.12 19.05 -10.42
CA LEU A 348 -18.54 18.93 -10.76
C LEU A 348 -19.14 20.27 -11.17
N GLN A 349 -18.84 21.35 -10.46
CA GLN A 349 -19.24 22.70 -10.85
C GLN A 349 -18.70 23.07 -12.24
N ARG A 350 -17.44 22.75 -12.51
CA ARG A 350 -16.86 23.03 -13.83
C ARG A 350 -17.50 22.21 -14.94
N GLU A 351 -17.90 20.97 -14.69
CA GLU A 351 -18.69 20.18 -15.64
C GLU A 351 -20.06 20.82 -15.89
N GLU A 352 -20.75 21.26 -14.83
CA GLU A 352 -22.06 21.90 -14.94
C GLU A 352 -21.99 23.21 -15.77
N GLU A 353 -21.02 24.09 -15.46
CA GLU A 353 -20.83 25.36 -16.17
C GLU A 353 -20.55 25.19 -17.66
N THR A 354 -19.85 24.12 -18.04
CA THR A 354 -19.36 23.94 -19.41
C THR A 354 -20.11 22.91 -20.22
N GLY A 355 -20.93 22.07 -19.57
CA GLY A 355 -21.62 20.94 -20.19
C GLY A 355 -20.69 19.83 -20.70
N ALA A 356 -19.39 19.89 -20.37
CA ALA A 356 -18.35 18.94 -20.81
C ALA A 356 -17.65 18.32 -19.59
N PRO A 357 -17.14 17.05 -19.70
CA PRO A 357 -16.36 16.45 -18.63
C PRO A 357 -15.24 17.38 -18.17
N ALA A 358 -15.06 17.48 -16.86
CA ALA A 358 -14.12 18.39 -16.23
C ALA A 358 -13.27 17.70 -15.17
N ALA A 359 -12.21 18.37 -14.75
CA ALA A 359 -11.33 17.94 -13.71
C ALA A 359 -10.87 19.15 -12.88
N ALA A 360 -10.53 18.90 -11.60
CA ALA A 360 -9.98 19.90 -10.70
C ALA A 360 -8.75 19.36 -9.98
N MET A 361 -7.79 20.23 -9.69
CA MET A 361 -6.58 19.97 -8.93
C MET A 361 -6.42 21.01 -7.82
N GLU A 362 -6.21 20.56 -6.59
CA GLU A 362 -5.75 21.41 -5.50
C GLU A 362 -4.22 21.32 -5.46
N LEU A 363 -3.56 22.44 -5.71
CA LEU A 363 -2.12 22.57 -5.62
C LEU A 363 -1.66 22.52 -4.15
N ASN A 364 -0.38 22.26 -3.92
CA ASN A 364 0.20 22.18 -2.57
C ASN A 364 0.09 23.46 -1.73
N ASP A 365 -0.21 24.60 -2.35
CA ASP A 365 -0.49 25.89 -1.71
C ASP A 365 -1.98 26.16 -1.47
N GLY A 366 -2.87 25.22 -1.84
CA GLY A 366 -4.31 25.28 -1.63
C GLY A 366 -5.10 25.94 -2.76
N ARG A 367 -4.48 26.44 -3.82
CA ARG A 367 -5.18 26.95 -5.00
C ARG A 367 -5.81 25.81 -5.78
N ILE A 368 -7.04 26.03 -6.26
CA ILE A 368 -7.78 25.06 -7.07
C ILE A 368 -7.74 25.49 -8.54
N ILE A 369 -7.26 24.60 -9.37
CA ILE A 369 -7.18 24.77 -10.84
C ILE A 369 -8.16 23.79 -11.46
N THR A 370 -8.85 24.21 -12.52
CA THR A 370 -9.78 23.35 -13.27
C THR A 370 -9.36 23.19 -14.73
N GLY A 371 -9.76 22.07 -15.31
CA GLY A 371 -9.65 21.80 -16.75
C GLY A 371 -10.94 21.17 -17.26
N LYS A 372 -11.29 21.38 -18.52
CA LYS A 372 -12.45 20.77 -19.18
C LYS A 372 -12.06 20.10 -20.47
N THR A 373 -12.83 19.12 -20.87
CA THR A 373 -12.71 18.51 -22.20
C THR A 373 -12.99 19.55 -23.29
N SER A 374 -12.15 19.57 -24.31
CA SER A 374 -12.24 20.39 -25.51
C SER A 374 -12.14 19.51 -26.77
N ASP A 375 -12.14 20.12 -27.96
CA ASP A 375 -11.92 19.38 -29.21
C ASP A 375 -10.50 18.80 -29.33
N LEU A 376 -9.53 19.41 -28.63
CA LEU A 376 -8.11 19.04 -28.71
C LEU A 376 -7.64 18.18 -27.53
N LEU A 377 -8.18 18.42 -26.33
CA LEU A 377 -7.66 17.85 -25.07
C LEU A 377 -8.79 17.21 -24.26
N GLY A 378 -8.48 16.07 -23.62
CA GLY A 378 -9.30 15.55 -22.53
C GLY A 378 -9.24 16.43 -21.27
N ALA A 379 -10.17 16.26 -20.33
CA ALA A 379 -10.21 17.03 -19.09
C ALA A 379 -8.91 16.91 -18.27
N SER A 380 -8.33 15.70 -18.19
CA SER A 380 -7.05 15.41 -17.52
C SER A 380 -5.90 16.21 -18.13
N SER A 381 -5.79 16.20 -19.44
CA SER A 381 -4.77 16.92 -20.21
C SER A 381 -4.88 18.44 -20.04
N ALA A 382 -6.10 18.97 -20.16
CA ALA A 382 -6.36 20.39 -19.95
C ALA A 382 -6.03 20.84 -18.52
N LEU A 383 -6.38 19.99 -17.52
CA LEU A 383 -6.06 20.25 -16.13
C LEU A 383 -4.56 20.33 -15.88
N ILE A 384 -3.79 19.34 -16.38
CA ILE A 384 -2.32 19.32 -16.22
C ILE A 384 -1.70 20.57 -16.81
N LEU A 385 -2.07 20.95 -18.05
CA LEU A 385 -1.53 22.17 -18.68
C LEU A 385 -1.88 23.43 -17.90
N ASN A 386 -3.13 23.56 -17.43
CA ASN A 386 -3.55 24.70 -16.64
C ASN A 386 -2.81 24.79 -15.30
N ALA A 387 -2.59 23.65 -14.62
CA ALA A 387 -1.83 23.58 -13.38
C ALA A 387 -0.35 23.96 -13.60
N LEU A 388 0.28 23.46 -14.66
CA LEU A 388 1.67 23.79 -14.99
C LEU A 388 1.84 25.28 -15.36
N LYS A 389 0.88 25.86 -16.11
CA LYS A 389 0.86 27.30 -16.43
C LYS A 389 0.73 28.15 -15.16
N GLU A 390 -0.20 27.80 -14.29
CA GLU A 390 -0.41 28.49 -13.02
C GLU A 390 0.84 28.45 -12.14
N LEU A 391 1.49 27.28 -12.02
CA LEU A 391 2.73 27.12 -11.26
C LEU A 391 3.92 27.87 -11.85
N ALA A 392 3.91 28.10 -13.16
CA ALA A 392 4.92 28.86 -13.89
C ALA A 392 4.64 30.38 -13.95
N GLY A 393 3.46 30.83 -13.48
CA GLY A 393 3.03 32.22 -13.60
C GLY A 393 2.73 32.64 -15.03
N ILE A 394 2.33 31.72 -15.89
CA ILE A 394 1.99 31.95 -17.29
C ILE A 394 0.51 32.29 -17.40
N ASP A 395 0.20 33.37 -18.14
CA ASP A 395 -1.18 33.77 -18.40
C ASP A 395 -1.98 32.64 -19.06
N HIS A 396 -3.19 32.39 -18.58
CA HIS A 396 -4.05 31.30 -19.05
C HIS A 396 -4.47 31.43 -20.52
N SER A 397 -4.46 32.62 -21.08
CA SER A 397 -4.75 32.85 -22.52
C SER A 397 -3.64 32.39 -23.45
N LYS A 398 -2.41 32.26 -22.96
CA LYS A 398 -1.27 31.80 -23.75
C LYS A 398 -1.32 30.32 -24.09
N HIS A 399 -0.96 29.98 -25.32
CA HIS A 399 -0.80 28.60 -25.76
C HIS A 399 0.65 28.13 -25.56
N VAL A 400 0.84 27.10 -24.71
CA VAL A 400 2.18 26.52 -24.44
C VAL A 400 2.51 25.34 -25.35
N ILE A 401 1.51 24.80 -26.06
CA ILE A 401 1.71 23.74 -27.06
C ILE A 401 1.43 24.34 -28.45
N SER A 402 2.37 24.19 -29.37
CA SER A 402 2.22 24.72 -30.73
C SER A 402 1.34 23.82 -31.61
N PRO A 403 0.61 24.38 -32.60
CA PRO A 403 -0.16 23.56 -33.54
C PRO A 403 0.72 22.57 -34.33
N GLU A 404 1.98 22.93 -34.57
CA GLU A 404 2.98 22.09 -35.23
C GLU A 404 3.31 20.84 -34.44
N ALA A 405 3.30 20.91 -33.11
CA ALA A 405 3.46 19.75 -32.23
C ALA A 405 2.19 18.89 -32.11
N LEU A 406 1.00 19.53 -32.15
CA LEU A 406 -0.28 18.82 -32.00
C LEU A 406 -0.65 17.98 -33.22
N ARG A 407 -0.53 18.57 -34.46
CA ARG A 407 -0.99 17.92 -35.69
C ARG A 407 -0.36 16.56 -35.96
N PRO A 408 0.96 16.36 -35.87
CA PRO A 408 1.57 15.06 -36.11
C PRO A 408 1.04 13.97 -35.14
N ILE A 409 0.82 14.32 -33.85
CA ILE A 409 0.31 13.40 -32.85
C ILE A 409 -1.13 13.00 -33.17
N GLN A 410 -2.00 13.97 -33.53
CA GLN A 410 -3.38 13.70 -33.92
C GLN A 410 -3.46 12.86 -35.22
N THR A 411 -2.60 13.15 -36.20
CA THR A 411 -2.51 12.39 -37.45
C THR A 411 -2.09 10.95 -37.18
N LEU A 412 -1.04 10.74 -36.39
CA LEU A 412 -0.62 9.40 -35.97
C LEU A 412 -1.77 8.66 -35.29
N LYS A 413 -2.42 9.29 -34.32
CA LYS A 413 -3.49 8.69 -33.53
C LYS A 413 -4.70 8.30 -34.38
N THR A 414 -5.17 9.21 -35.25
CA THR A 414 -6.44 9.02 -35.97
C THR A 414 -6.25 8.29 -37.30
N GLN A 415 -5.22 8.65 -38.08
CA GLN A 415 -5.05 8.11 -39.44
C GLN A 415 -4.24 6.81 -39.48
N TYR A 416 -3.19 6.71 -38.65
CA TYR A 416 -2.31 5.52 -38.66
C TYR A 416 -2.70 4.47 -37.61
N LEU A 417 -3.12 4.89 -36.39
CA LEU A 417 -3.51 3.98 -35.32
C LEU A 417 -5.02 3.72 -35.23
N GLY A 418 -5.83 4.39 -36.06
CA GLY A 418 -7.28 4.13 -36.19
C GLY A 418 -8.12 4.60 -35.00
N SER A 419 -7.62 5.46 -34.12
CA SER A 419 -8.41 6.02 -33.03
C SER A 419 -9.52 6.92 -33.58
N LYS A 420 -10.74 6.74 -33.05
CA LYS A 420 -11.88 7.65 -33.38
C LYS A 420 -11.85 8.94 -32.56
N ASN A 421 -11.02 9.02 -31.51
CA ASN A 421 -10.92 10.18 -30.65
C ASN A 421 -9.65 10.99 -30.96
N PRO A 422 -9.74 12.21 -31.53
CA PRO A 422 -8.59 13.04 -31.85
C PRO A 422 -8.01 13.75 -30.62
N ARG A 423 -8.70 13.76 -29.47
CA ARG A 423 -8.24 14.44 -28.26
C ARG A 423 -6.99 13.78 -27.71
N LEU A 424 -6.03 14.59 -27.27
CA LEU A 424 -4.82 14.09 -26.65
C LEU A 424 -5.11 13.60 -25.21
N HIS A 425 -4.53 12.46 -24.88
CA HIS A 425 -4.39 11.98 -23.50
C HIS A 425 -3.27 12.74 -22.77
N SER A 426 -3.15 12.53 -21.47
CA SER A 426 -2.19 13.25 -20.62
C SER A 426 -0.73 13.00 -21.03
N ASP A 427 -0.36 11.77 -21.38
CA ASP A 427 0.97 11.41 -21.87
C ASP A 427 1.29 12.07 -23.22
N GLU A 428 0.36 12.00 -24.19
CA GLU A 428 0.48 12.65 -25.50
C GLU A 428 0.63 14.17 -25.34
N THR A 429 -0.08 14.76 -24.38
CA THR A 429 -0.04 16.18 -24.05
C THR A 429 1.32 16.60 -23.47
N LEU A 430 1.88 15.80 -22.57
CA LEU A 430 3.21 16.07 -21.99
C LEU A 430 4.32 15.92 -23.05
N ILE A 431 4.19 14.95 -23.98
CA ILE A 431 5.10 14.83 -25.13
C ILE A 431 5.00 16.08 -26.02
N ALA A 432 3.79 16.54 -26.35
CA ALA A 432 3.58 17.74 -27.15
C ALA A 432 4.15 18.98 -26.46
N LEU A 433 3.99 19.12 -25.15
CA LEU A 433 4.58 20.19 -24.35
C LEU A 433 6.12 20.14 -24.40
N SER A 434 6.70 18.93 -24.26
CA SER A 434 8.15 18.73 -24.33
C SER A 434 8.73 19.14 -25.71
N ILE A 435 8.04 18.79 -26.80
CA ILE A 435 8.44 19.20 -28.15
C ILE A 435 8.36 20.73 -28.28
N SER A 436 7.26 21.32 -27.81
CA SER A 436 7.07 22.79 -27.89
C SER A 436 8.10 23.55 -27.03
N ALA A 437 8.64 22.97 -25.98
CA ALA A 437 9.64 23.58 -25.12
C ALA A 437 11.01 23.80 -25.80
N ALA A 438 11.23 23.24 -26.99
CA ALA A 438 12.43 23.47 -27.78
C ALA A 438 12.51 24.94 -28.28
N ASP A 439 11.36 25.51 -28.64
CA ASP A 439 11.29 26.83 -29.27
C ASP A 439 10.37 27.83 -28.54
N ASN A 440 9.77 27.42 -27.42
CA ASN A 440 8.82 28.21 -26.64
C ASN A 440 9.25 28.25 -25.16
N GLU A 441 9.71 29.39 -24.68
CA GLU A 441 10.17 29.59 -23.30
C GLU A 441 9.02 29.37 -22.27
N ASP A 442 7.78 29.78 -22.57
CA ASP A 442 6.63 29.50 -21.67
C ASP A 442 6.38 28.00 -21.54
N ALA A 443 6.50 27.22 -22.64
CA ALA A 443 6.40 25.76 -22.60
C ALA A 443 7.51 25.14 -21.75
N LYS A 444 8.73 25.65 -21.87
CA LYS A 444 9.88 25.17 -21.06
C LYS A 444 9.70 25.49 -19.59
N LEU A 445 9.24 26.69 -19.23
CA LEU A 445 8.92 27.06 -17.86
C LEU A 445 7.80 26.19 -17.27
N ALA A 446 6.74 25.91 -18.05
CA ALA A 446 5.66 25.02 -17.65
C ALA A 446 6.18 23.59 -17.38
N LEU A 447 6.98 23.02 -18.29
CA LEU A 447 7.55 21.68 -18.16
C LEU A 447 8.37 21.53 -16.88
N GLN A 448 9.13 22.54 -16.48
CA GLN A 448 9.93 22.54 -15.25
C GLN A 448 9.09 22.48 -13.96
N GLN A 449 7.78 22.75 -14.05
CA GLN A 449 6.88 22.68 -12.88
C GLN A 449 6.37 21.27 -12.57
N ILE A 450 6.57 20.29 -13.45
CA ILE A 450 6.08 18.90 -13.27
C ILE A 450 6.37 18.34 -11.86
N PRO A 451 7.58 18.48 -11.30
CA PRO A 451 7.86 17.95 -9.96
C PRO A 451 6.99 18.53 -8.84
N LYS A 452 6.42 19.73 -9.03
CA LYS A 452 5.55 20.39 -8.04
C LYS A 452 4.12 19.80 -8.01
N LEU A 453 3.76 18.98 -9.00
CA LEU A 453 2.46 18.29 -9.02
C LEU A 453 2.39 17.15 -8.01
N LYS A 454 3.53 16.63 -7.57
CA LYS A 454 3.58 15.54 -6.60
C LYS A 454 2.84 15.91 -5.31
N GLY A 455 1.90 15.04 -4.90
CA GLY A 455 1.07 15.21 -3.71
C GLY A 455 -0.17 16.10 -3.90
N CYS A 456 -0.35 16.73 -5.08
CA CYS A 456 -1.56 17.48 -5.40
C CYS A 456 -2.78 16.55 -5.43
N GLN A 457 -3.94 17.06 -4.97
CA GLN A 457 -5.20 16.32 -4.98
C GLN A 457 -5.91 16.56 -6.31
N VAL A 458 -6.44 15.52 -6.93
CA VAL A 458 -7.15 15.61 -8.22
C VAL A 458 -8.49 14.88 -8.15
N HIS A 459 -9.50 15.47 -8.77
CA HIS A 459 -10.77 14.81 -9.03
C HIS A 459 -11.22 15.04 -10.47
N THR A 460 -11.82 14.01 -11.09
CA THR A 460 -12.38 14.08 -12.43
C THR A 460 -13.86 13.74 -12.41
N SER A 461 -14.66 14.48 -13.16
CA SER A 461 -16.12 14.29 -13.21
C SER A 461 -16.58 13.06 -14.00
N VAL A 462 -15.64 12.28 -14.54
CA VAL A 462 -15.88 11.01 -15.25
C VAL A 462 -14.71 10.05 -15.01
N LEU A 463 -14.94 8.76 -15.24
CA LEU A 463 -13.89 7.74 -15.25
C LEU A 463 -12.86 8.03 -16.36
N LEU A 464 -11.60 7.95 -15.99
CA LEU A 464 -10.49 8.14 -16.92
C LEU A 464 -10.08 6.85 -17.63
N SER A 465 -9.36 7.02 -18.74
CA SER A 465 -8.64 5.94 -19.41
C SER A 465 -7.50 5.42 -18.54
N GLN A 466 -7.06 4.17 -18.80
CA GLN A 466 -5.91 3.61 -18.09
C GLN A 466 -4.63 4.42 -18.34
N VAL A 467 -4.48 5.00 -19.53
CA VAL A 467 -3.33 5.85 -19.89
C VAL A 467 -3.28 7.06 -18.96
N ASP A 468 -4.39 7.80 -18.84
CA ASP A 468 -4.47 8.98 -17.97
C ASP A 468 -4.25 8.64 -16.49
N ILE A 469 -4.83 7.50 -16.01
CA ILE A 469 -4.64 7.03 -14.63
C ILE A 469 -3.16 6.74 -14.35
N LEU A 470 -2.47 6.05 -15.27
CA LEU A 470 -1.05 5.73 -15.13
C LEU A 470 -0.19 6.99 -15.14
N GLU A 471 -0.53 7.98 -15.98
CA GLU A 471 0.22 9.22 -16.05
C GLU A 471 0.07 10.03 -14.76
N PHE A 472 -1.15 10.21 -14.23
CA PHE A 472 -1.34 10.84 -12.92
C PHE A 472 -0.58 10.11 -11.80
N ARG A 473 -0.51 8.77 -11.84
CA ARG A 473 0.29 7.99 -10.88
C ARG A 473 1.78 8.32 -11.00
N LYS A 474 2.34 8.41 -12.22
CA LYS A 474 3.75 8.79 -12.45
C LYS A 474 4.05 10.21 -11.96
N LEU A 475 3.10 11.14 -12.16
CA LEU A 475 3.19 12.51 -11.64
C LEU A 475 3.09 12.58 -10.10
N GLY A 476 2.69 11.47 -9.45
CA GLY A 476 2.57 11.38 -8.00
C GLY A 476 1.39 12.16 -7.43
N VAL A 477 0.34 12.40 -8.22
CA VAL A 477 -0.90 13.06 -7.76
C VAL A 477 -1.89 12.06 -7.17
N GLU A 478 -2.75 12.53 -6.27
CA GLU A 478 -3.76 11.74 -5.60
C GLU A 478 -5.11 11.85 -6.31
N LEU A 479 -5.32 10.95 -7.28
CA LEU A 479 -6.47 10.97 -8.19
C LEU A 479 -7.69 10.28 -7.59
N THR A 480 -8.88 10.89 -7.82
CA THR A 480 -10.21 10.30 -7.68
C THR A 480 -11.06 10.61 -8.92
N CYS A 481 -12.05 9.75 -9.22
CA CYS A 481 -12.93 9.91 -10.38
C CYS A 481 -14.38 9.69 -9.97
N GLU A 482 -15.34 10.46 -10.54
CA GLU A 482 -16.74 10.08 -10.49
C GLU A 482 -16.93 8.72 -11.18
N PRO A 483 -17.75 7.83 -10.63
CA PRO A 483 -17.97 6.48 -11.16
C PRO A 483 -18.95 6.47 -12.36
N LYS A 484 -18.77 7.41 -13.30
CA LYS A 484 -19.59 7.53 -14.51
C LYS A 484 -18.73 7.62 -15.77
N SER A 485 -19.18 6.95 -16.84
CA SER A 485 -18.51 7.02 -18.15
C SER A 485 -18.84 8.34 -18.88
N GLU A 486 -17.86 8.88 -19.62
CA GLU A 486 -18.08 10.03 -20.53
C GLU A 486 -19.25 9.80 -21.52
N HIS A 487 -19.50 8.55 -21.91
CA HIS A 487 -20.54 8.19 -22.88
C HIS A 487 -21.93 7.96 -22.26
N ALA A 488 -22.08 7.92 -20.95
CA ALA A 488 -23.37 7.64 -20.31
C ALA A 488 -24.45 8.70 -20.64
N LYS A 489 -24.07 9.96 -20.87
CA LYS A 489 -25.01 11.03 -21.28
C LYS A 489 -25.53 10.91 -22.71
N LYS A 490 -24.88 10.11 -23.59
CA LYS A 490 -25.33 9.91 -24.99
C LYS A 490 -26.38 8.79 -25.14
N LEU A 491 -26.55 7.95 -24.14
CA LEU A 491 -27.52 6.84 -24.14
C LEU A 491 -28.85 7.22 -23.50
N GLN A 492 -28.97 8.40 -22.89
CA GLN A 492 -30.20 8.91 -22.29
C GLN A 492 -30.91 10.01 -23.13
N LYS A 493 -30.47 10.25 -24.34
CA LYS A 493 -31.16 11.00 -25.38
C LYS A 493 -31.51 10.08 -26.55
#